data_1d481fbb6421f13b924a055f34fc64d3
#
_entry.id   1d481fbb6421f13b924a055f34fc64d3
#
_cell.length_a   1.000
_cell.length_b   1.000
_cell.length_c   1.000
_cell.angle_alpha   90.00
_cell.angle_beta   90.00
_cell.angle_gamma   90.00
#
_symmetry.space_group_name_H-M   'P 1'
#
loop_
_entity.id
_entity.type
_entity.pdbx_description
1 polymer ?
#
loop_
_entity_poly.entity_id
_entity_poly.type
_entity_poly.pdbx_seq_one_letter_code
_entity_poly.pdbx_strand_id
1 'polypeptide(L)'
;MHTERSFAYASPLRGSINKQKGAVLLIVLVFSLLASLLVVTSLRDNLVQERLSGNFHKQVNAQLTAEQGMYESYNTLKATLIKVPQSTAASLNDSLPKSASGSIDGSAYALTKAVTLSAELSVNSTGQHLEGQAKLNALFALKGAKGNNIFNDAIVSCESLNLTGSSTIDGYDSRKGAYGDSFNNAQGSSQLNKHGKGNVTTVEPNADVTLSGNSPIYGDVSATGNVTLTGSSSLMGNIQSNKDVIVGTGTVGGNIAAGHNFELKNSGTVEGSVQANQNASTAPGAKVNGTLQYGGDGTFHQNSSIGQTVNLAPNVSPVPTKSCDPLDIGAVMGGFKMPNNGVRTIASTQNVTISPTGSTASSGNSNAFPALSSSSENIFGSETPVFNLDSLVMSSDGVLNISGGDVTLIINGDFKMSGANQLNIAPGSSLTLFVNGEISFTAGTNNGNSIKSQTLTSSNKPPLAIYSGSNKDVTVSGSVPIYAALYAPKSKVNLPGGPEIFGSVRGKSITATGNGKIHYDNALGEADLGSENAIPPAIVLKGWQYL
;
A
#
# COMPACT_ATOMS: atom_id res chain seq x y z
N MET A 1 75.19 55.42 30.05
CA MET A 1 74.91 56.85 30.19
C MET A 1 74.00 56.97 31.40
N HIS A 2 74.60 57.16 32.50
CA HIS A 2 74.51 58.25 33.48
C HIS A 2 73.25 59.08 33.42
N THR A 3 72.44 59.07 34.48
CA THR A 3 72.48 60.18 35.45
C THR A 3 71.65 59.83 36.69
N GLU A 4 72.42 59.95 37.81
CA GLU A 4 71.92 60.10 39.17
C GLU A 4 71.16 61.43 39.35
N ARG A 5 70.29 61.48 40.35
CA ARG A 5 70.17 62.59 41.37
C ARG A 5 69.12 62.13 42.39
N SER A 6 69.48 61.85 43.59
CA SER A 6 69.93 62.66 44.71
C SER A 6 68.74 63.25 45.50
N PHE A 7 68.59 62.68 46.67
CA PHE A 7 68.19 63.17 48.02
C PHE A 7 67.25 64.39 48.20
N ALA A 8 66.25 64.20 49.03
CA ALA A 8 65.90 65.15 50.09
C ALA A 8 65.21 64.43 51.26
N TYR A 9 65.85 64.51 52.39
CA TYR A 9 65.32 64.18 53.72
C TYR A 9 64.28 65.21 54.14
N ALA A 10 63.14 64.75 54.67
CA ALA A 10 62.19 65.55 55.41
C ALA A 10 61.81 64.83 56.71
N SER A 11 62.02 65.55 57.79
CA SER A 11 61.92 65.15 59.19
C SER A 11 60.53 64.67 59.64
N PRO A 12 60.40 63.93 60.73
CA PRO A 12 59.21 63.29 61.19
C PRO A 12 58.26 64.26 61.96
N LEU A 13 57.04 64.41 61.52
CA LEU A 13 55.98 64.99 62.34
C LEU A 13 55.44 63.90 63.32
N ARG A 14 55.73 64.11 64.61
CA ARG A 14 55.13 63.45 65.75
C ARG A 14 53.64 63.78 65.77
N GLY A 15 52.82 62.93 65.24
CA GLY A 15 51.37 62.92 65.45
C GLY A 15 50.99 62.09 66.67
N SER A 16 50.37 62.70 67.62
CA SER A 16 49.84 62.11 68.86
C SER A 16 48.88 60.95 68.54
N ILE A 17 49.25 59.78 68.97
CA ILE A 17 48.35 58.59 68.87
C ILE A 17 47.33 58.69 70.00
N ASN A 18 46.19 59.24 69.71
CA ASN A 18 45.01 59.09 70.59
C ASN A 18 44.58 57.62 70.62
N LYS A 19 44.71 57.05 71.79
CA LYS A 19 44.29 55.65 72.08
C LYS A 19 42.77 55.49 71.96
N GLN A 20 42.29 55.25 70.77
CA GLN A 20 40.92 54.69 70.58
C GLN A 20 40.94 53.17 70.76
N LYS A 21 40.99 52.71 72.03
CA LYS A 21 41.05 51.30 72.38
C LYS A 21 39.67 50.54 72.38
N GLY A 22 38.66 51.09 71.81
CA GLY A 22 37.34 50.40 71.77
C GLY A 22 36.75 50.18 70.35
N ALA A 23 37.04 51.10 69.39
CA ALA A 23 36.40 51.08 68.08
C ALA A 23 36.91 49.95 67.14
N VAL A 24 38.26 49.64 67.26
CA VAL A 24 38.85 48.59 66.41
C VAL A 24 38.29 47.20 66.70
N LEU A 25 38.04 46.91 68.00
CA LEU A 25 37.42 45.60 68.35
C LEU A 25 36.04 45.48 67.85
N LEU A 26 35.23 46.53 67.87
CA LEU A 26 33.85 46.55 67.39
C LEU A 26 33.84 46.43 65.85
N ILE A 27 34.71 47.09 65.13
CA ILE A 27 34.88 46.95 63.68
C ILE A 27 35.31 45.55 63.31
N VAL A 28 36.25 44.95 63.96
CA VAL A 28 36.69 43.58 63.72
C VAL A 28 35.56 42.59 63.99
N LEU A 29 34.76 42.80 65.04
CA LEU A 29 33.63 41.94 65.38
C LEU A 29 32.53 42.05 64.34
N VAL A 30 32.21 43.26 63.83
CA VAL A 30 31.24 43.49 62.76
C VAL A 30 31.74 42.85 61.47
N PHE A 31 33.02 43.04 61.07
CA PHE A 31 33.55 42.37 59.86
C PHE A 31 33.63 40.86 60.01
N SER A 32 33.94 40.29 61.17
CA SER A 32 33.92 38.87 61.37
C SER A 32 32.51 38.28 61.31
N LEU A 33 31.50 39.04 61.82
CA LEU A 33 30.10 38.66 61.71
C LEU A 33 29.59 38.69 60.27
N LEU A 34 29.94 39.76 59.52
CA LEU A 34 29.62 39.86 58.10
C LEU A 34 30.32 38.75 57.27
N ALA A 35 31.62 38.51 57.54
CA ALA A 35 32.34 37.43 56.89
C ALA A 35 31.74 36.05 57.20
N SER A 36 31.33 35.80 58.45
CA SER A 36 30.64 34.56 58.83
C SER A 36 29.30 34.42 58.13
N LEU A 37 28.53 35.52 58.01
CA LEU A 37 27.24 35.51 57.30
C LEU A 37 27.44 35.23 55.81
N LEU A 38 28.45 35.80 55.16
CA LEU A 38 28.79 35.51 53.77
C LEU A 38 29.24 34.06 53.56
N VAL A 39 30.01 33.50 54.48
CA VAL A 39 30.39 32.08 54.42
C VAL A 39 29.18 31.17 54.57
N VAL A 40 28.29 31.44 55.53
CA VAL A 40 27.06 30.64 55.71
C VAL A 40 26.15 30.72 54.51
N THR A 41 25.95 31.92 53.91
CA THR A 41 25.14 32.05 52.70
C THR A 41 25.80 31.32 51.52
N SER A 42 27.09 31.45 51.31
CA SER A 42 27.83 30.73 50.26
C SER A 42 27.75 29.20 50.43
N LEU A 43 27.86 28.71 51.68
CA LEU A 43 27.68 27.27 51.95
C LEU A 43 26.25 26.79 51.67
N ARG A 44 25.24 27.61 52.01
CA ARG A 44 23.83 27.27 51.66
C ARG A 44 23.64 27.22 50.16
N ASP A 45 24.15 28.19 49.42
CA ASP A 45 24.04 28.25 47.96
C ASP A 45 24.74 27.05 47.31
N ASN A 46 25.95 26.70 47.78
CA ASN A 46 26.64 25.49 47.32
C ASN A 46 25.87 24.20 47.59
N LEU A 47 25.28 24.04 48.79
CA LEU A 47 24.44 22.87 49.11
C LEU A 47 23.18 22.81 48.25
N VAL A 48 22.55 23.97 47.95
CA VAL A 48 21.41 24.04 47.06
C VAL A 48 21.80 23.66 45.64
N GLN A 49 22.92 24.18 45.14
CA GLN A 49 23.47 23.85 43.83
C GLN A 49 23.83 22.34 43.72
N GLU A 50 24.47 21.79 44.75
CA GLU A 50 24.79 20.36 44.79
C GLU A 50 23.53 19.49 44.76
N ARG A 51 22.50 19.82 45.55
CA ARG A 51 21.21 19.13 45.54
C ARG A 51 20.48 19.28 44.19
N LEU A 52 20.51 20.47 43.59
CA LEU A 52 19.89 20.74 42.29
C LEU A 52 20.61 19.94 41.20
N SER A 53 21.96 19.96 41.19
CA SER A 53 22.77 19.19 40.26
C SER A 53 22.55 17.68 40.45
N GLY A 54 22.51 17.20 41.68
CA GLY A 54 22.23 15.80 41.98
C GLY A 54 20.83 15.36 41.53
N ASN A 55 19.83 16.18 41.78
CA ASN A 55 18.46 15.89 41.29
C ASN A 55 18.37 15.95 39.77
N PHE A 56 19.07 16.89 39.12
CA PHE A 56 19.13 16.97 37.66
C PHE A 56 19.79 15.72 37.07
N HIS A 57 20.89 15.23 37.65
CA HIS A 57 21.52 13.99 37.21
C HIS A 57 20.60 12.77 37.36
N LYS A 58 19.86 12.66 38.48
CA LYS A 58 18.90 11.60 38.69
C LYS A 58 17.79 11.63 37.62
N GLN A 59 17.28 12.83 37.31
CA GLN A 59 16.23 13.04 36.32
C GLN A 59 16.70 12.71 34.90
N VAL A 60 17.90 13.19 34.51
CA VAL A 60 18.50 12.89 33.20
C VAL A 60 18.75 11.39 33.04
N ASN A 61 19.31 10.74 34.07
CA ASN A 61 19.53 9.29 34.02
C ASN A 61 18.23 8.51 33.96
N ALA A 62 17.16 8.95 34.62
CA ALA A 62 15.83 8.35 34.50
C ALA A 62 15.26 8.53 33.08
N GLN A 63 15.45 9.70 32.45
CA GLN A 63 15.06 9.94 31.06
C GLN A 63 15.81 9.01 30.10
N LEU A 64 17.13 8.93 30.20
CA LEU A 64 17.95 8.02 29.39
C LEU A 64 17.54 6.56 29.59
N THR A 65 17.17 6.17 30.81
CA THR A 65 16.68 4.81 31.11
C THR A 65 15.30 4.57 30.48
N ALA A 66 14.41 5.58 30.45
CA ALA A 66 13.12 5.47 29.73
C ALA A 66 13.33 5.34 28.23
N GLU A 67 14.25 6.11 27.66
CA GLU A 67 14.63 6.01 26.23
C GLU A 67 15.25 4.65 25.91
N GLN A 68 16.09 4.12 26.78
CA GLN A 68 16.65 2.77 26.64
C GLN A 68 15.52 1.73 26.57
N GLY A 69 14.54 1.78 27.48
CA GLY A 69 13.41 0.88 27.46
C GLY A 69 12.62 0.96 26.15
N MET A 70 12.52 2.14 25.57
CA MET A 70 11.86 2.34 24.28
C MET A 70 12.70 1.77 23.12
N TYR A 71 14.00 1.98 23.12
CA TYR A 71 14.93 1.44 22.12
C TYR A 71 14.95 -0.09 22.14
N GLU A 72 15.01 -0.69 23.33
CA GLU A 72 14.96 -2.15 23.50
C GLU A 72 13.59 -2.72 23.05
N SER A 73 12.51 -1.98 23.32
CA SER A 73 11.20 -2.34 22.81
C SER A 73 11.17 -2.39 21.30
N TYR A 74 11.68 -1.36 20.63
CA TYR A 74 11.77 -1.30 19.16
C TYR A 74 12.59 -2.47 18.60
N ASN A 75 13.75 -2.76 19.18
CA ASN A 75 14.62 -3.85 18.74
C ASN A 75 13.95 -5.23 18.94
N THR A 76 13.27 -5.43 20.07
CA THR A 76 12.55 -6.67 20.35
C THR A 76 11.41 -6.88 19.37
N LEU A 77 10.60 -5.85 19.12
CA LEU A 77 9.51 -5.88 18.14
C LEU A 77 10.05 -6.19 16.74
N LYS A 78 11.13 -5.53 16.32
CA LYS A 78 11.77 -5.75 15.03
C LYS A 78 12.33 -7.17 14.90
N ALA A 79 13.04 -7.66 15.92
CA ALA A 79 13.60 -9.01 15.92
C ALA A 79 12.52 -10.09 15.90
N THR A 80 11.43 -9.89 16.65
CA THR A 80 10.27 -10.80 16.64
C THR A 80 9.60 -10.83 15.28
N LEU A 81 9.41 -9.66 14.66
CA LEU A 81 8.79 -9.55 13.34
C LEU A 81 9.63 -10.18 12.23
N ILE A 82 10.97 -10.09 12.30
CA ILE A 82 11.88 -10.78 11.37
C ILE A 82 11.77 -12.31 11.52
N LYS A 83 11.64 -12.81 12.75
CA LYS A 83 11.50 -14.25 13.02
C LYS A 83 10.13 -14.79 12.62
N VAL A 84 9.09 -14.00 12.84
CA VAL A 84 7.69 -14.37 12.57
C VAL A 84 7.02 -13.22 11.79
N PRO A 85 7.16 -13.19 10.45
CA PRO A 85 6.67 -12.09 9.60
C PRO A 85 5.15 -11.88 9.67
N GLN A 86 4.39 -12.89 10.06
CA GLN A 86 2.92 -12.84 10.21
C GLN A 86 2.46 -12.41 11.62
N SER A 87 3.37 -11.85 12.44
CA SER A 87 3.02 -11.39 13.78
C SER A 87 1.95 -10.30 13.75
N THR A 88 0.94 -10.46 14.58
CA THR A 88 -0.08 -9.41 14.82
C THR A 88 0.40 -8.42 15.87
N ALA A 89 -0.25 -7.25 15.98
CA ALA A 89 0.05 -6.29 17.05
C ALA A 89 -0.11 -6.92 18.44
N ALA A 90 -1.05 -7.85 18.60
CA ALA A 90 -1.26 -8.58 19.87
C ALA A 90 -0.07 -9.50 20.21
N SER A 91 0.38 -10.34 19.25
CA SER A 91 1.53 -11.22 19.47
C SER A 91 2.84 -10.45 19.68
N LEU A 92 3.01 -9.33 19.01
CA LEU A 92 4.14 -8.41 19.22
C LEU A 92 4.07 -7.76 20.61
N ASN A 93 2.88 -7.35 21.05
CA ASN A 93 2.67 -6.85 22.40
C ASN A 93 3.13 -7.86 23.45
N ASP A 94 2.83 -9.14 23.27
CA ASP A 94 3.19 -10.20 24.21
C ASP A 94 4.70 -10.50 24.20
N SER A 95 5.41 -10.21 23.12
CA SER A 95 6.86 -10.42 23.01
C SER A 95 7.69 -9.43 23.83
N LEU A 96 7.13 -8.28 24.21
CA LEU A 96 7.84 -7.26 24.97
C LEU A 96 7.96 -7.65 26.45
N PRO A 97 9.11 -7.42 27.11
CA PRO A 97 9.26 -7.61 28.55
C PRO A 97 8.37 -6.62 29.32
N LYS A 98 8.06 -6.94 30.56
CA LYS A 98 7.35 -5.99 31.46
C LYS A 98 8.31 -4.98 32.07
N SER A 99 9.53 -5.38 32.35
CA SER A 99 10.59 -4.54 32.93
C SER A 99 11.97 -5.17 32.69
N ALA A 100 13.00 -4.34 32.72
CA ALA A 100 14.39 -4.80 32.74
C ALA A 100 15.29 -3.78 33.42
N SER A 101 16.52 -4.19 33.78
CA SER A 101 17.56 -3.31 34.29
C SER A 101 18.04 -2.35 33.18
N GLY A 102 18.31 -1.11 33.53
CA GLY A 102 18.92 -0.15 32.62
C GLY A 102 20.44 -0.38 32.48
N SER A 103 21.04 0.24 31.48
CA SER A 103 22.49 0.21 31.28
C SER A 103 23.26 1.09 32.27
N ILE A 104 22.60 2.04 32.91
CA ILE A 104 23.13 2.88 33.97
C ILE A 104 23.01 2.12 35.30
N ASP A 105 24.07 2.03 36.06
CA ASP A 105 24.09 1.33 37.35
C ASP A 105 23.00 1.88 38.28
N GLY A 106 22.25 1.00 38.92
CA GLY A 106 21.09 1.35 39.75
C GLY A 106 19.88 1.89 39.02
N SER A 107 19.81 1.73 37.68
CA SER A 107 18.62 2.10 36.89
C SER A 107 17.81 0.90 36.43
N ALA A 108 16.51 1.12 36.25
CA ALA A 108 15.58 0.13 35.68
C ALA A 108 14.48 0.82 34.88
N TYR A 109 13.94 0.12 33.89
CA TYR A 109 12.74 0.57 33.19
C TYR A 109 11.59 -0.44 33.31
N ALA A 110 10.39 0.07 33.30
CA ALA A 110 9.17 -0.73 33.26
C ALA A 110 8.33 -0.33 32.03
N LEU A 111 7.75 -1.33 31.34
CA LEU A 111 6.94 -1.12 30.15
C LEU A 111 5.46 -1.34 30.45
N THR A 112 4.64 -0.38 30.11
CA THR A 112 3.19 -0.53 30.00
C THR A 112 2.82 -0.47 28.53
N LYS A 113 2.12 -1.47 28.03
CA LYS A 113 1.91 -1.71 26.61
C LYS A 113 0.46 -2.04 26.32
N ALA A 114 -0.09 -1.52 25.22
CA ALA A 114 -1.46 -1.75 24.79
C ALA A 114 -1.58 -1.73 23.26
N VAL A 115 -2.36 -2.63 22.72
CA VAL A 115 -2.79 -2.59 21.32
C VAL A 115 -3.88 -1.53 21.22
N THR A 116 -3.63 -0.47 20.46
CA THR A 116 -4.58 0.65 20.28
C THR A 116 -5.50 0.45 19.10
N LEU A 117 -4.95 -0.13 18.01
CA LEU A 117 -5.67 -0.52 16.79
C LEU A 117 -5.14 -1.87 16.32
N SER A 118 -5.81 -2.52 15.38
CA SER A 118 -5.41 -3.84 14.86
C SER A 118 -3.93 -3.92 14.40
N ALA A 119 -3.35 -2.78 13.99
CA ALA A 119 -1.97 -2.67 13.52
C ALA A 119 -1.15 -1.62 14.28
N GLU A 120 -1.57 -1.20 15.48
CA GLU A 120 -0.87 -0.19 16.28
C GLU A 120 -0.68 -0.63 17.73
N LEU A 121 0.52 -0.35 18.24
CA LEU A 121 0.95 -0.68 19.58
C LEU A 121 1.46 0.58 20.28
N SER A 122 0.82 0.96 21.39
CA SER A 122 1.31 2.00 22.30
C SER A 122 2.18 1.37 23.37
N VAL A 123 3.37 1.90 23.55
CA VAL A 123 4.32 1.49 24.58
C VAL A 123 4.67 2.70 25.43
N ASN A 124 4.47 2.60 26.73
CA ASN A 124 4.95 3.56 27.71
C ASN A 124 6.16 2.95 28.43
N SER A 125 7.29 3.62 28.35
CA SER A 125 8.49 3.26 29.12
C SER A 125 8.61 4.21 30.31
N THR A 126 8.66 3.65 31.51
CA THR A 126 8.95 4.38 32.75
C THR A 126 10.35 4.03 33.18
N GLY A 127 11.28 4.97 33.01
CA GLY A 127 12.66 4.85 33.50
C GLY A 127 12.78 5.36 34.92
N GLN A 128 13.53 4.66 35.73
CA GLN A 128 13.83 5.01 37.11
C GLN A 128 15.35 4.94 37.36
N HIS A 129 15.88 5.95 38.00
CA HIS A 129 17.26 5.96 38.48
C HIS A 129 17.29 6.62 39.87
N LEU A 130 17.60 5.83 40.90
CA LEU A 130 17.49 6.24 42.29
C LEU A 130 16.06 6.77 42.57
N GLU A 131 15.93 8.04 42.98
CA GLU A 131 14.65 8.70 43.23
C GLU A 131 14.08 9.43 42.00
N GLY A 132 14.86 9.53 40.89
CA GLY A 132 14.41 10.15 39.64
C GLY A 132 13.54 9.21 38.84
N GLN A 133 12.45 9.74 38.26
CA GLN A 133 11.55 8.99 37.38
C GLN A 133 11.20 9.81 36.16
N ALA A 134 11.18 9.16 34.99
CA ALA A 134 10.72 9.75 33.72
C ALA A 134 9.84 8.77 32.97
N LYS A 135 8.86 9.29 32.23
CA LYS A 135 7.97 8.50 31.39
C LYS A 135 8.04 8.95 29.95
N LEU A 136 8.08 7.98 29.04
CA LEU A 136 8.11 8.18 27.61
C LEU A 136 7.03 7.31 26.98
N ASN A 137 6.17 7.89 26.16
CA ASN A 137 5.20 7.17 25.34
C ASN A 137 5.65 7.13 23.88
N ALA A 138 5.51 5.98 23.23
CA ALA A 138 5.70 5.84 21.80
C ALA A 138 4.53 5.05 21.19
N LEU A 139 4.15 5.46 19.98
CA LEU A 139 3.19 4.76 19.16
C LEU A 139 3.92 4.09 17.99
N PHE A 140 3.90 2.77 17.97
CA PHE A 140 4.43 1.96 16.89
C PHE A 140 3.30 1.50 15.98
N ALA A 141 3.50 1.62 14.67
CA ALA A 141 2.63 1.03 13.67
C ALA A 141 3.31 -0.20 13.07
N LEU A 142 2.59 -1.30 13.04
CA LEU A 142 2.94 -2.47 12.28
C LEU A 142 2.56 -2.20 10.82
N LYS A 143 3.55 -1.96 10.00
CA LYS A 143 3.38 -2.09 8.56
C LYS A 143 3.56 -3.57 8.26
N GLY A 144 2.45 -4.25 7.95
CA GLY A 144 2.51 -5.62 7.49
C GLY A 144 3.49 -5.75 6.33
N ALA A 145 3.91 -6.95 6.02
CA ALA A 145 4.58 -7.27 4.78
C ALA A 145 3.64 -6.91 3.62
N LYS A 146 3.51 -5.65 3.32
CA LYS A 146 3.02 -5.21 2.02
C LYS A 146 4.23 -5.32 1.10
N GLY A 147 4.44 -6.52 0.60
CA GLY A 147 4.87 -6.59 -0.76
C GLY A 147 3.86 -5.77 -1.54
N ASN A 148 4.29 -5.00 -2.53
CA ASN A 148 3.34 -4.31 -3.39
C ASN A 148 2.38 -5.38 -3.90
N ASN A 149 1.16 -5.36 -3.38
CA ASN A 149 0.15 -6.28 -3.84
C ASN A 149 0.05 -6.08 -5.36
N ILE A 150 0.21 -7.15 -6.10
CA ILE A 150 0.19 -7.13 -7.57
C ILE A 150 -1.17 -6.68 -8.13
N PHE A 151 -2.20 -6.62 -7.30
CA PHE A 151 -3.58 -6.24 -7.62
C PHE A 151 -4.02 -4.95 -6.91
N ASN A 152 -3.19 -3.90 -6.95
CA ASN A 152 -3.53 -2.59 -6.37
C ASN A 152 -4.36 -1.70 -7.31
N ASP A 153 -4.46 -2.06 -8.59
CA ASP A 153 -5.17 -1.32 -9.62
C ASP A 153 -6.24 -2.21 -10.28
N ALA A 154 -7.23 -1.60 -10.89
CA ALA A 154 -8.24 -2.31 -11.68
C ALA A 154 -7.60 -3.04 -12.85
N ILE A 155 -6.69 -2.33 -13.53
CA ILE A 155 -5.93 -2.85 -14.65
C ILE A 155 -4.45 -2.53 -14.48
N VAL A 156 -3.63 -3.56 -14.67
CA VAL A 156 -2.18 -3.41 -14.92
C VAL A 156 -1.87 -4.03 -16.28
N SER A 157 -1.56 -3.21 -17.27
CA SER A 157 -1.14 -3.68 -18.59
C SER A 157 0.36 -3.50 -18.78
N CYS A 158 1.03 -4.52 -19.29
CA CYS A 158 2.46 -4.46 -19.52
C CYS A 158 2.80 -3.62 -20.75
N GLU A 159 2.23 -3.94 -21.91
CA GLU A 159 2.56 -3.32 -23.18
C GLU A 159 1.50 -2.30 -23.66
N SER A 160 0.21 -2.62 -23.53
CA SER A 160 -0.85 -1.71 -23.99
C SER A 160 -2.22 -2.03 -23.40
N LEU A 161 -3.05 -1.00 -23.24
CA LEU A 161 -4.46 -1.12 -22.94
C LEU A 161 -5.28 -0.48 -24.07
N ASN A 162 -6.22 -1.25 -24.65
CA ASN A 162 -7.13 -0.78 -25.66
C ASN A 162 -8.58 -1.05 -25.23
N LEU A 163 -9.33 0.01 -24.97
CA LEU A 163 -10.76 -0.06 -24.66
C LEU A 163 -11.55 0.56 -25.80
N THR A 164 -12.50 -0.19 -26.33
CA THR A 164 -13.34 0.26 -27.45
C THR A 164 -14.83 0.00 -27.14
N GLY A 165 -15.70 0.81 -27.71
CA GLY A 165 -17.13 0.69 -27.52
C GLY A 165 -17.64 1.44 -26.29
N SER A 166 -18.29 0.77 -25.35
CA SER A 166 -18.85 1.35 -24.13
C SER A 166 -18.30 0.66 -22.87
N SER A 167 -17.03 0.33 -22.89
CA SER A 167 -16.34 -0.32 -21.77
C SER A 167 -16.30 0.63 -20.56
N THR A 168 -16.41 0.07 -19.35
CA THR A 168 -16.35 0.86 -18.10
C THR A 168 -15.30 0.26 -17.17
N ILE A 169 -14.47 1.14 -16.58
CA ILE A 169 -13.58 0.77 -15.48
C ILE A 169 -13.93 1.62 -14.28
N ASP A 170 -14.27 0.97 -13.18
CA ASP A 170 -14.49 1.64 -11.89
C ASP A 170 -14.09 0.72 -10.74
N GLY A 171 -14.46 1.07 -9.50
CA GLY A 171 -14.18 0.25 -8.34
C GLY A 171 -15.30 0.26 -7.32
N TYR A 172 -15.23 -0.69 -6.40
CA TYR A 172 -16.11 -0.82 -5.25
C TYR A 172 -15.33 -1.45 -4.08
N ASP A 173 -15.99 -1.69 -2.97
CA ASP A 173 -15.39 -2.33 -1.79
C ASP A 173 -16.34 -3.43 -1.30
N SER A 174 -16.02 -4.69 -1.59
CA SER A 174 -16.86 -5.83 -1.20
C SER A 174 -17.09 -5.96 0.31
N ARG A 175 -16.25 -5.33 1.13
CA ARG A 175 -16.46 -5.26 2.59
C ARG A 175 -17.64 -4.37 2.99
N LYS A 176 -18.12 -3.53 2.07
CA LYS A 176 -19.27 -2.63 2.24
C LYS A 176 -20.56 -3.16 1.61
N GLY A 177 -20.52 -4.35 1.01
CA GLY A 177 -21.63 -4.96 0.28
C GLY A 177 -21.30 -5.23 -1.17
N ALA A 178 -22.27 -5.71 -1.94
CA ALA A 178 -22.11 -5.95 -3.37
C ALA A 178 -21.95 -4.63 -4.15
N TYR A 179 -21.45 -4.73 -5.38
CA TYR A 179 -21.38 -3.59 -6.29
C TYR A 179 -22.77 -2.97 -6.49
N GLY A 180 -22.87 -1.68 -6.28
CA GLY A 180 -24.12 -0.92 -6.39
C GLY A 180 -25.01 -0.94 -5.15
N ASP A 181 -24.68 -1.70 -4.11
CA ASP A 181 -25.39 -1.64 -2.83
C ASP A 181 -25.23 -0.27 -2.17
N SER A 182 -26.22 0.11 -1.37
CA SER A 182 -26.14 1.31 -0.53
C SER A 182 -25.45 0.99 0.79
N PHE A 183 -24.55 1.84 1.20
CA PHE A 183 -23.89 1.80 2.52
C PHE A 183 -23.85 3.19 3.15
N ASN A 184 -23.75 3.27 4.47
CA ASN A 184 -23.54 4.53 5.17
C ASN A 184 -22.05 4.78 5.34
N ASN A 185 -21.61 5.98 4.96
CA ASN A 185 -20.23 6.42 5.25
C ASN A 185 -20.06 6.73 6.75
N ALA A 186 -18.81 7.05 7.16
CA ALA A 186 -18.50 7.38 8.57
C ALA A 186 -19.30 8.57 9.14
N GLN A 187 -19.86 9.42 8.28
CA GLN A 187 -20.71 10.56 8.62
C GLN A 187 -22.20 10.22 8.60
N GLY A 188 -22.57 8.93 8.38
CA GLY A 188 -23.97 8.47 8.34
C GLY A 188 -24.71 8.77 7.05
N SER A 189 -24.04 9.32 6.02
CA SER A 189 -24.66 9.59 4.72
C SER A 189 -24.70 8.34 3.86
N SER A 190 -25.84 8.06 3.23
CA SER A 190 -26.00 6.95 2.31
C SER A 190 -25.21 7.18 1.02
N GLN A 191 -24.42 6.21 0.63
CA GLN A 191 -23.63 6.21 -0.60
C GLN A 191 -23.79 4.88 -1.33
N LEU A 192 -23.59 4.90 -2.65
CA LEU A 192 -23.55 3.67 -3.45
C LEU A 192 -22.13 3.11 -3.49
N ASN A 193 -22.04 1.79 -3.34
CA ASN A 193 -20.79 1.03 -3.43
C ASN A 193 -20.38 0.82 -4.89
N LYS A 194 -20.10 1.92 -5.61
CA LYS A 194 -19.67 1.94 -7.01
C LYS A 194 -18.89 3.20 -7.34
N HIS A 195 -18.26 3.21 -8.52
CA HIS A 195 -17.47 4.33 -9.04
C HIS A 195 -16.31 4.74 -8.11
N GLY A 196 -15.79 3.77 -7.35
CA GLY A 196 -14.57 3.92 -6.57
C GLY A 196 -13.33 3.87 -7.45
N LYS A 197 -12.17 3.66 -6.83
CA LYS A 197 -10.84 3.67 -7.47
C LYS A 197 -10.68 2.58 -8.54
N GLY A 198 -11.04 2.87 -9.78
CA GLY A 198 -10.77 2.05 -10.96
C GLY A 198 -9.47 2.45 -11.65
N ASN A 199 -8.33 2.43 -10.95
CA ASN A 199 -7.06 2.89 -11.50
C ASN A 199 -6.54 1.97 -12.61
N VAL A 200 -5.84 2.59 -13.56
CA VAL A 200 -5.20 1.92 -14.70
C VAL A 200 -3.72 2.28 -14.73
N THR A 201 -2.86 1.26 -14.78
CA THR A 201 -1.42 1.43 -14.82
C THR A 201 -0.83 0.64 -15.97
N THR A 202 0.12 1.24 -16.72
CA THR A 202 1.01 0.49 -17.61
C THR A 202 2.42 0.46 -17.04
N VAL A 203 3.19 -0.62 -17.29
CA VAL A 203 4.43 -0.87 -16.56
C VAL A 203 5.68 -1.01 -17.42
N GLU A 204 5.61 -1.54 -18.65
CA GLU A 204 6.76 -1.63 -19.55
C GLU A 204 7.02 -0.32 -20.28
N PRO A 205 8.24 -0.08 -20.78
CA PRO A 205 8.55 1.16 -21.50
C PRO A 205 7.64 1.37 -22.72
N ASN A 206 7.13 2.60 -22.89
CA ASN A 206 6.28 2.99 -24.01
C ASN A 206 4.93 2.25 -24.12
N ALA A 207 4.41 1.80 -23.02
CA ALA A 207 3.12 1.10 -22.97
C ALA A 207 1.96 2.11 -23.01
N ASP A 208 1.18 2.07 -24.08
CA ASP A 208 0.13 3.04 -24.37
C ASP A 208 -1.22 2.67 -23.75
N VAL A 209 -2.02 3.68 -23.46
CA VAL A 209 -3.43 3.57 -23.08
C VAL A 209 -4.30 4.25 -24.13
N THR A 210 -5.18 3.49 -24.77
CA THR A 210 -6.11 3.98 -25.78
C THR A 210 -7.55 3.71 -25.37
N LEU A 211 -8.35 4.76 -25.26
CA LEU A 211 -9.78 4.70 -25.02
C LEU A 211 -10.50 5.25 -26.24
N SER A 212 -11.50 4.51 -26.73
CA SER A 212 -12.30 4.97 -27.87
C SER A 212 -13.79 4.66 -27.64
N GLY A 213 -14.64 5.43 -28.29
CA GLY A 213 -16.09 5.31 -28.12
C GLY A 213 -16.58 6.06 -26.87
N ASN A 214 -17.29 5.39 -25.99
CA ASN A 214 -17.78 5.93 -24.71
C ASN A 214 -17.32 5.01 -23.58
N SER A 215 -16.02 5.07 -23.27
CA SER A 215 -15.39 4.17 -22.30
C SER A 215 -14.92 4.94 -21.07
N PRO A 216 -15.81 5.17 -20.06
CA PRO A 216 -15.44 5.92 -18.86
C PRO A 216 -14.51 5.11 -17.95
N ILE A 217 -13.54 5.84 -17.36
CA ILE A 217 -12.68 5.36 -16.26
C ILE A 217 -12.94 6.22 -15.02
N TYR A 218 -13.33 5.58 -13.92
CA TYR A 218 -13.49 6.20 -12.60
C TYR A 218 -12.26 5.92 -11.75
N GLY A 219 -11.15 6.57 -12.07
CA GLY A 219 -9.86 6.38 -11.43
C GLY A 219 -8.76 7.14 -12.14
N ASP A 220 -7.53 6.99 -11.66
CA ASP A 220 -6.36 7.59 -12.26
C ASP A 220 -5.78 6.69 -13.36
N VAL A 221 -5.16 7.31 -14.36
CA VAL A 221 -4.40 6.63 -15.41
C VAL A 221 -2.93 7.00 -15.31
N SER A 222 -2.06 6.00 -15.14
CA SER A 222 -0.61 6.15 -15.11
C SER A 222 0.01 5.34 -16.25
N ALA A 223 0.48 6.01 -17.31
CA ALA A 223 1.02 5.36 -18.50
C ALA A 223 2.51 5.66 -18.73
N THR A 224 3.28 4.62 -19.01
CA THR A 224 4.67 4.76 -19.44
C THR A 224 4.80 5.17 -20.91
N GLY A 225 3.76 5.00 -21.72
CA GLY A 225 3.60 5.44 -23.10
C GLY A 225 2.63 6.60 -23.23
N ASN A 226 1.96 6.69 -24.38
CA ASN A 226 0.95 7.70 -24.66
C ASN A 226 -0.39 7.39 -23.98
N VAL A 227 -1.17 8.42 -23.71
CA VAL A 227 -2.57 8.29 -23.34
C VAL A 227 -3.45 8.99 -24.38
N THR A 228 -4.32 8.22 -25.02
CA THR A 228 -5.20 8.73 -26.07
C THR A 228 -6.66 8.44 -25.73
N LEU A 229 -7.43 9.48 -25.54
CA LEU A 229 -8.89 9.43 -25.36
C LEU A 229 -9.55 9.94 -26.65
N THR A 230 -10.27 9.07 -27.36
CA THR A 230 -11.03 9.45 -28.55
C THR A 230 -12.52 9.20 -28.33
N GLY A 231 -13.36 9.83 -29.15
CA GLY A 231 -14.80 9.77 -28.94
C GLY A 231 -15.22 10.51 -27.65
N SER A 232 -16.27 10.03 -27.01
CA SER A 232 -16.81 10.62 -25.76
C SER A 232 -16.28 9.93 -24.50
N SER A 233 -15.12 9.26 -24.60
CA SER A 233 -14.49 8.62 -23.45
C SER A 233 -14.13 9.64 -22.38
N SER A 234 -14.52 9.38 -21.13
CA SER A 234 -14.29 10.28 -20.01
C SER A 234 -13.44 9.61 -18.94
N LEU A 235 -12.64 10.40 -18.26
CA LEU A 235 -11.81 9.97 -17.15
C LEU A 235 -12.07 10.85 -15.94
N MET A 236 -12.48 10.27 -14.80
CA MET A 236 -12.87 11.06 -13.62
C MET A 236 -11.69 11.39 -12.68
N GLY A 237 -10.54 10.73 -12.87
CA GLY A 237 -9.31 10.97 -12.12
C GLY A 237 -8.28 11.80 -12.88
N ASN A 238 -7.02 11.58 -12.52
CA ASN A 238 -5.86 12.24 -13.11
C ASN A 238 -5.23 11.38 -14.22
N ILE A 239 -4.52 12.05 -15.14
CA ILE A 239 -3.68 11.37 -16.15
C ILE A 239 -2.22 11.73 -15.89
N GLN A 240 -1.37 10.71 -15.81
CA GLN A 240 0.08 10.85 -15.86
C GLN A 240 0.63 9.98 -16.99
N SER A 241 1.37 10.57 -17.90
CA SER A 241 1.98 9.91 -19.05
C SER A 241 3.45 10.30 -19.18
N ASN A 242 4.31 9.33 -19.52
CA ASN A 242 5.71 9.64 -19.85
C ASN A 242 5.86 10.26 -21.25
N LYS A 243 4.81 10.22 -22.07
CA LYS A 243 4.78 10.73 -23.44
C LYS A 243 3.63 11.70 -23.66
N ASP A 244 2.97 11.57 -24.79
CA ASP A 244 1.89 12.46 -25.20
C ASP A 244 0.57 12.12 -24.51
N VAL A 245 -0.22 13.14 -24.24
CA VAL A 245 -1.62 13.00 -23.83
C VAL A 245 -2.52 13.69 -24.85
N ILE A 246 -3.40 12.91 -25.46
CA ILE A 246 -4.37 13.37 -26.46
C ILE A 246 -5.77 13.16 -25.93
N VAL A 247 -6.54 14.24 -25.80
CA VAL A 247 -7.94 14.19 -25.35
C VAL A 247 -8.85 14.65 -26.47
N GLY A 248 -9.81 13.79 -26.86
CA GLY A 248 -10.81 14.07 -27.90
C GLY A 248 -11.98 14.90 -27.38
N THR A 249 -13.21 14.41 -27.57
CA THR A 249 -14.45 15.11 -27.12
C THR A 249 -14.85 14.79 -25.69
N GLY A 250 -14.13 13.90 -25.01
CA GLY A 250 -14.43 13.47 -23.64
C GLY A 250 -14.02 14.51 -22.58
N THR A 251 -14.26 14.13 -21.32
CA THR A 251 -13.91 14.96 -20.15
C THR A 251 -12.86 14.26 -19.31
N VAL A 252 -11.85 15.02 -18.87
CA VAL A 252 -10.92 14.62 -17.81
C VAL A 252 -11.26 15.42 -16.55
N GLY A 253 -11.73 14.76 -15.50
CA GLY A 253 -12.17 15.41 -14.26
C GLY A 253 -11.02 15.86 -13.36
N GLY A 254 -9.82 15.25 -13.47
CA GLY A 254 -8.63 15.60 -12.71
C GLY A 254 -7.60 16.39 -13.50
N ASN A 255 -6.36 16.33 -13.03
CA ASN A 255 -5.22 16.99 -13.65
C ASN A 255 -4.55 16.08 -14.70
N ILE A 256 -3.85 16.70 -15.65
CA ILE A 256 -3.06 16.00 -16.66
C ILE A 256 -1.59 16.37 -16.50
N ALA A 257 -0.72 15.36 -16.48
CA ALA A 257 0.72 15.51 -16.54
C ALA A 257 1.28 14.70 -17.73
N ALA A 258 1.69 15.41 -18.78
CA ALA A 258 2.26 14.85 -20.01
C ALA A 258 3.78 15.02 -20.00
N GLY A 259 4.52 13.93 -20.11
CA GLY A 259 5.99 13.94 -20.22
C GLY A 259 6.50 14.60 -21.51
N HIS A 260 5.68 14.61 -22.57
CA HIS A 260 5.96 15.31 -23.82
C HIS A 260 4.87 16.33 -24.14
N ASN A 261 4.01 16.05 -25.13
CA ASN A 261 3.03 16.98 -25.63
C ASN A 261 1.64 16.74 -25.02
N PHE A 262 0.87 17.81 -24.98
CA PHE A 262 -0.55 17.77 -24.67
C PHE A 262 -1.37 18.30 -25.87
N GLU A 263 -2.39 17.54 -26.26
CA GLU A 263 -3.30 17.95 -27.32
C GLU A 263 -4.75 17.77 -26.88
N LEU A 264 -5.53 18.86 -26.84
CA LEU A 264 -6.95 18.84 -26.56
C LEU A 264 -7.73 19.09 -27.86
N LYS A 265 -8.28 18.02 -28.43
CA LYS A 265 -9.00 18.04 -29.70
C LYS A 265 -10.48 18.36 -29.52
N ASN A 266 -11.08 18.92 -30.55
CA ASN A 266 -12.52 19.21 -30.60
C ASN A 266 -13.00 19.96 -29.34
N SER A 267 -14.18 19.62 -28.83
CA SER A 267 -14.79 20.20 -27.64
C SER A 267 -14.44 19.46 -26.33
N GLY A 268 -13.28 18.81 -26.27
CA GLY A 268 -12.81 18.13 -25.06
C GLY A 268 -12.68 19.08 -23.86
N THR A 269 -12.84 18.55 -22.66
CA THR A 269 -12.76 19.34 -21.43
C THR A 269 -11.79 18.71 -20.44
N VAL A 270 -10.95 19.54 -19.84
CA VAL A 270 -10.14 19.22 -18.66
C VAL A 270 -10.61 20.10 -17.51
N GLU A 271 -11.17 19.50 -16.46
CA GLU A 271 -11.65 20.25 -15.30
C GLU A 271 -10.51 20.75 -14.40
N GLY A 272 -9.41 20.01 -14.34
CA GLY A 272 -8.21 20.34 -13.60
C GLY A 272 -7.20 21.16 -14.39
N SER A 273 -5.95 21.11 -13.94
CA SER A 273 -4.80 21.75 -14.58
C SER A 273 -4.07 20.77 -15.48
N VAL A 274 -3.34 21.31 -16.45
CA VAL A 274 -2.52 20.56 -17.41
C VAL A 274 -1.07 20.98 -17.30
N GLN A 275 -0.18 20.01 -17.28
CA GLN A 275 1.27 20.18 -17.39
C GLN A 275 1.80 19.38 -18.59
N ALA A 276 2.51 20.03 -19.50
CA ALA A 276 3.18 19.39 -20.64
C ALA A 276 4.65 19.82 -20.68
N ASN A 277 5.58 18.87 -20.64
CA ASN A 277 7.00 19.20 -20.67
C ASN A 277 7.42 19.85 -22.01
N GLN A 278 6.69 19.60 -23.08
CA GLN A 278 6.93 20.14 -24.42
C GLN A 278 5.75 21.02 -24.88
N ASN A 279 5.16 20.71 -26.02
CA ASN A 279 4.16 21.53 -26.64
C ASN A 279 2.75 21.30 -26.08
N ALA A 280 1.92 22.35 -26.17
CA ALA A 280 0.51 22.25 -25.83
C ALA A 280 -0.36 22.85 -26.94
N SER A 281 -1.44 22.17 -27.32
CA SER A 281 -2.38 22.66 -28.32
C SER A 281 -3.83 22.42 -27.91
N THR A 282 -4.70 23.36 -28.30
CA THR A 282 -6.15 23.25 -28.12
C THR A 282 -6.90 23.56 -29.39
N ALA A 283 -7.90 22.74 -29.70
CA ALA A 283 -8.80 22.90 -30.84
C ALA A 283 -10.00 23.85 -30.51
N PRO A 284 -10.83 24.20 -31.50
CA PRO A 284 -12.05 24.98 -31.29
C PRO A 284 -12.99 24.30 -30.27
N GLY A 285 -13.50 25.05 -29.31
CA GLY A 285 -14.42 24.57 -28.28
C GLY A 285 -13.79 23.77 -27.15
N ALA A 286 -12.48 23.52 -27.20
CA ALA A 286 -11.73 22.87 -26.12
C ALA A 286 -11.71 23.72 -24.86
N LYS A 287 -11.75 23.08 -23.68
CA LYS A 287 -11.77 23.76 -22.38
C LYS A 287 -10.74 23.18 -21.42
N VAL A 288 -9.97 24.06 -20.78
CA VAL A 288 -9.11 23.75 -19.64
C VAL A 288 -9.51 24.69 -18.51
N ASN A 289 -10.18 24.19 -17.47
CA ASN A 289 -10.68 25.06 -16.39
C ASN A 289 -9.57 25.55 -15.47
N GLY A 290 -8.51 24.77 -15.28
CA GLY A 290 -7.34 25.13 -14.50
C GLY A 290 -6.24 25.83 -15.30
N THR A 291 -5.01 25.72 -14.82
CA THR A 291 -3.82 26.26 -15.47
C THR A 291 -3.29 25.28 -16.50
N LEU A 292 -2.96 25.77 -17.71
CA LEU A 292 -2.21 25.05 -18.74
C LEU A 292 -0.77 25.53 -18.75
N GLN A 293 0.13 24.70 -18.23
CA GLN A 293 1.56 24.96 -18.17
C GLN A 293 2.29 24.09 -19.21
N TYR A 294 3.19 24.68 -20.01
CA TYR A 294 3.92 23.98 -21.07
C TYR A 294 5.33 24.55 -21.26
N GLY A 295 6.27 23.69 -21.74
CA GLY A 295 7.68 24.08 -21.87
C GLY A 295 8.14 24.44 -23.27
N GLY A 296 7.37 24.07 -24.30
CA GLY A 296 7.69 24.33 -25.72
C GLY A 296 6.73 25.34 -26.36
N ASP A 297 6.20 24.99 -27.54
CA ASP A 297 5.27 25.83 -28.27
C ASP A 297 3.83 25.65 -27.81
N GLY A 298 3.10 26.77 -27.63
CA GLY A 298 1.67 26.81 -27.34
C GLY A 298 0.87 27.21 -28.58
N THR A 299 -0.07 26.35 -29.03
CA THR A 299 -0.97 26.65 -30.15
C THR A 299 -2.41 26.55 -29.67
N PHE A 300 -3.04 27.68 -29.35
CA PHE A 300 -4.37 27.73 -28.79
C PHE A 300 -5.36 28.38 -29.77
N HIS A 301 -6.43 27.64 -30.06
CA HIS A 301 -7.46 28.19 -30.92
C HIS A 301 -8.24 29.30 -30.20
N GLN A 302 -8.57 30.39 -30.95
CA GLN A 302 -9.28 31.54 -30.37
C GLN A 302 -10.62 31.23 -29.71
N ASN A 303 -11.29 30.14 -30.12
CA ASN A 303 -12.56 29.67 -29.55
C ASN A 303 -12.33 28.58 -28.48
N SER A 304 -11.11 28.37 -27.99
CA SER A 304 -10.85 27.56 -26.82
C SER A 304 -10.93 28.41 -25.54
N SER A 305 -11.25 27.78 -24.42
CA SER A 305 -11.31 28.43 -23.10
C SER A 305 -10.25 27.83 -22.19
N ILE A 306 -9.31 28.64 -21.73
CA ILE A 306 -8.24 28.20 -20.81
C ILE A 306 -8.23 29.15 -19.62
N GLY A 307 -8.29 28.62 -18.39
CA GLY A 307 -8.29 29.44 -17.18
C GLY A 307 -7.02 30.31 -17.07
N GLN A 308 -5.86 29.71 -17.23
CA GLN A 308 -4.57 30.42 -17.28
C GLN A 308 -3.59 29.66 -18.15
N THR A 309 -2.71 30.38 -18.86
CA THR A 309 -1.58 29.80 -19.59
C THR A 309 -0.25 30.23 -18.97
N VAL A 310 0.68 29.27 -18.85
CA VAL A 310 2.03 29.50 -18.32
C VAL A 310 3.04 28.83 -19.23
N ASN A 311 3.83 29.63 -19.94
CA ASN A 311 4.93 29.10 -20.75
C ASN A 311 6.19 29.02 -19.90
N LEU A 312 6.29 27.94 -19.15
CA LEU A 312 7.43 27.58 -18.31
C LEU A 312 7.42 26.06 -18.20
N ALA A 313 8.49 25.40 -18.63
CA ALA A 313 8.57 23.93 -18.57
C ALA A 313 8.24 23.41 -17.17
N PRO A 314 7.15 22.63 -17.00
CA PRO A 314 6.89 21.94 -15.75
C PRO A 314 7.91 20.80 -15.61
N ASN A 315 8.19 20.39 -14.42
CA ASN A 315 9.01 19.19 -14.18
C ASN A 315 8.06 18.01 -13.91
N VAL A 316 7.47 17.46 -14.96
CA VAL A 316 6.60 16.28 -14.83
C VAL A 316 7.43 15.08 -14.44
N SER A 317 7.17 14.54 -13.25
CA SER A 317 7.82 13.31 -12.78
C SER A 317 7.40 12.12 -13.65
N PRO A 318 8.33 11.26 -14.08
CA PRO A 318 7.98 10.10 -14.90
C PRO A 318 7.24 9.03 -14.12
N VAL A 319 6.33 8.34 -14.79
CA VAL A 319 5.76 7.06 -14.32
C VAL A 319 6.88 6.02 -14.34
N PRO A 320 7.20 5.38 -13.20
CA PRO A 320 8.27 4.40 -13.14
C PRO A 320 7.91 3.13 -13.92
N THR A 321 8.86 2.62 -14.69
CA THR A 321 8.74 1.28 -15.28
C THR A 321 8.91 0.20 -14.24
N LYS A 322 8.18 -0.91 -14.37
CA LYS A 322 8.21 -2.05 -13.46
C LYS A 322 8.25 -3.35 -14.25
N SER A 323 8.65 -4.44 -13.56
CA SER A 323 8.54 -5.79 -14.14
C SER A 323 7.08 -6.12 -14.45
N CYS A 324 6.86 -6.68 -15.63
CA CYS A 324 5.55 -7.22 -16.00
C CYS A 324 5.19 -8.45 -15.17
N ASP A 325 6.14 -9.34 -14.94
CA ASP A 325 5.97 -10.61 -14.20
C ASP A 325 6.81 -10.62 -12.91
N PRO A 326 6.42 -9.84 -11.88
CA PRO A 326 7.17 -9.80 -10.62
C PRO A 326 7.08 -11.10 -9.80
N LEU A 327 6.09 -11.97 -10.06
CA LEU A 327 5.91 -13.22 -9.32
C LEU A 327 6.64 -14.41 -9.95
N ASP A 328 7.06 -14.33 -11.21
CA ASP A 328 7.62 -15.44 -11.97
C ASP A 328 6.82 -16.74 -11.80
N ILE A 329 5.57 -16.72 -12.25
CA ILE A 329 4.65 -17.87 -12.09
C ILE A 329 5.22 -19.15 -12.70
N GLY A 330 6.02 -19.04 -13.76
CA GLY A 330 6.71 -20.21 -14.34
C GLY A 330 7.64 -20.89 -13.34
N ALA A 331 8.41 -20.11 -12.57
CA ALA A 331 9.27 -20.66 -11.52
C ALA A 331 8.46 -21.26 -10.35
N VAL A 332 7.37 -20.59 -9.96
CA VAL A 332 6.44 -21.10 -8.93
C VAL A 332 5.90 -22.47 -9.34
N MET A 333 5.36 -22.59 -10.56
CA MET A 333 4.80 -23.85 -11.07
C MET A 333 5.86 -24.95 -11.24
N GLY A 334 7.08 -24.62 -11.66
CA GLY A 334 8.17 -25.57 -11.88
C GLY A 334 8.73 -26.20 -10.60
N GLY A 335 8.45 -25.62 -9.43
CA GLY A 335 8.93 -26.09 -8.13
C GLY A 335 8.14 -27.26 -7.52
N PHE A 336 6.95 -27.55 -8.05
CA PHE A 336 6.04 -28.52 -7.45
C PHE A 336 6.29 -29.96 -7.96
N LYS A 337 6.40 -30.90 -7.03
CA LYS A 337 6.53 -32.35 -7.31
C LYS A 337 5.29 -33.06 -6.78
N MET A 338 4.24 -33.15 -7.59
CA MET A 338 2.99 -33.74 -7.16
C MET A 338 2.45 -34.78 -8.16
N PRO A 339 1.58 -35.69 -7.70
CA PRO A 339 0.91 -36.63 -8.60
C PRO A 339 0.12 -35.90 -9.67
N ASN A 340 0.28 -36.28 -10.92
CA ASN A 340 -0.52 -35.76 -12.01
C ASN A 340 -1.84 -36.52 -12.08
N ASN A 341 -2.96 -35.83 -11.98
CA ASN A 341 -4.29 -36.40 -12.09
C ASN A 341 -4.76 -36.54 -13.56
N GLY A 342 -3.94 -36.11 -14.53
CA GLY A 342 -4.22 -36.22 -15.96
C GLY A 342 -5.26 -35.20 -16.46
N VAL A 343 -5.78 -35.48 -17.66
CA VAL A 343 -6.83 -34.66 -18.27
C VAL A 343 -8.16 -34.85 -17.53
N ARG A 344 -8.85 -33.76 -17.24
CA ARG A 344 -10.17 -33.78 -16.62
C ARG A 344 -11.18 -33.02 -17.47
N THR A 345 -12.34 -33.65 -17.64
CA THR A 345 -13.48 -33.07 -18.33
C THR A 345 -14.70 -33.11 -17.41
N ILE A 346 -15.37 -32.00 -17.26
CA ILE A 346 -16.69 -31.92 -16.61
C ILE A 346 -17.71 -31.73 -17.74
N ALA A 347 -18.36 -32.81 -18.07
CA ALA A 347 -19.33 -32.87 -19.18
C ALA A 347 -20.73 -32.42 -18.71
N SER A 348 -21.68 -32.43 -19.65
CA SER A 348 -23.08 -32.14 -19.38
C SER A 348 -23.63 -32.99 -18.22
N THR A 349 -24.41 -32.35 -17.35
CA THR A 349 -25.04 -32.94 -16.15
C THR A 349 -24.09 -33.46 -15.08
N GLN A 350 -22.78 -33.32 -15.25
CA GLN A 350 -21.83 -33.66 -14.20
C GLN A 350 -21.71 -32.53 -13.15
N ASN A 351 -21.75 -32.93 -11.90
CA ASN A 351 -21.58 -32.04 -10.76
C ASN A 351 -20.36 -32.55 -9.95
N VAL A 352 -19.28 -31.80 -10.02
CA VAL A 352 -18.00 -32.12 -9.35
C VAL A 352 -17.79 -31.17 -8.21
N THR A 353 -17.46 -31.69 -7.03
CA THR A 353 -17.07 -30.88 -5.87
C THR A 353 -15.61 -31.18 -5.53
N ILE A 354 -14.79 -30.13 -5.42
CA ILE A 354 -13.41 -30.20 -4.95
C ILE A 354 -13.33 -29.51 -3.61
N SER A 355 -12.67 -30.18 -2.67
CA SER A 355 -12.39 -29.66 -1.32
C SER A 355 -10.92 -29.87 -1.01
N PRO A 356 -10.36 -29.28 0.07
CA PRO A 356 -8.99 -29.52 0.49
C PRO A 356 -8.62 -31.00 0.69
N THR A 357 -9.60 -31.85 0.94
CA THR A 357 -9.42 -33.29 1.22
C THR A 357 -9.59 -34.19 0.00
N GLY A 358 -9.98 -33.65 -1.15
CA GLY A 358 -10.17 -34.43 -2.37
C GLY A 358 -11.35 -33.97 -3.23
N SER A 359 -11.76 -34.79 -4.17
CA SER A 359 -12.90 -34.50 -5.04
C SER A 359 -13.97 -35.58 -4.94
N THR A 360 -15.23 -35.15 -5.11
CA THR A 360 -16.41 -36.02 -5.25
C THR A 360 -17.15 -35.64 -6.51
N ALA A 361 -17.75 -36.60 -7.19
CA ALA A 361 -18.57 -36.35 -8.35
C ALA A 361 -19.93 -37.06 -8.17
N SER A 362 -21.01 -36.32 -8.42
CA SER A 362 -22.34 -36.87 -8.63
C SER A 362 -22.65 -36.81 -10.11
N SER A 363 -22.89 -37.91 -10.74
CA SER A 363 -23.28 -37.95 -12.15
C SER A 363 -24.46 -38.87 -12.37
N GLY A 364 -25.38 -38.44 -13.25
CA GLY A 364 -26.40 -39.31 -13.83
C GLY A 364 -25.86 -40.18 -14.96
N ASN A 365 -24.55 -40.15 -15.28
CA ASN A 365 -23.96 -40.83 -16.44
C ASN A 365 -22.67 -41.60 -16.06
N SER A 366 -22.40 -42.69 -16.78
CA SER A 366 -21.38 -43.72 -16.51
C SER A 366 -19.90 -43.28 -16.55
N ASN A 367 -19.58 -42.05 -16.90
CA ASN A 367 -18.21 -41.52 -16.85
C ASN A 367 -18.02 -40.71 -15.57
N ALA A 368 -17.73 -41.42 -14.48
CA ALA A 368 -17.40 -40.76 -13.22
C ALA A 368 -16.14 -39.88 -13.38
N PHE A 369 -16.18 -38.66 -12.85
CA PHE A 369 -14.99 -37.85 -12.68
C PHE A 369 -14.07 -38.57 -11.65
N PRO A 370 -12.90 -39.05 -12.04
CA PRO A 370 -12.04 -39.77 -11.10
C PRO A 370 -11.61 -38.90 -9.93
N ALA A 371 -11.56 -39.48 -8.75
CA ALA A 371 -11.11 -38.78 -7.55
C ALA A 371 -9.71 -38.18 -7.76
N LEU A 372 -9.52 -36.96 -7.27
CA LEU A 372 -8.25 -36.25 -7.37
C LEU A 372 -7.38 -36.56 -6.15
N SER A 373 -6.10 -36.76 -6.39
CA SER A 373 -5.06 -36.84 -5.36
C SER A 373 -4.40 -35.47 -5.20
N SER A 374 -4.27 -35.01 -3.96
CA SER A 374 -3.59 -33.74 -3.62
C SER A 374 -2.26 -34.00 -2.95
N SER A 375 -1.37 -33.01 -3.00
CA SER A 375 -0.23 -32.84 -2.09
C SER A 375 -0.36 -31.53 -1.34
N SER A 376 0.33 -31.40 -0.20
CA SER A 376 0.45 -30.11 0.49
C SER A 376 1.70 -29.40 0.00
N GLU A 377 1.54 -28.19 -0.51
CA GLU A 377 2.63 -27.38 -1.05
C GLU A 377 2.61 -25.97 -0.47
N ASN A 378 3.78 -25.37 -0.34
CA ASN A 378 3.90 -23.99 0.10
C ASN A 378 3.69 -23.04 -1.09
N ILE A 379 2.58 -22.31 -1.08
CA ILE A 379 2.25 -21.33 -2.12
C ILE A 379 2.18 -19.93 -1.47
N PHE A 380 3.06 -19.04 -1.89
CA PHE A 380 3.18 -17.70 -1.37
C PHE A 380 3.28 -17.63 0.18
N GLY A 381 3.95 -18.63 0.79
CA GLY A 381 4.14 -18.69 2.24
C GLY A 381 3.07 -19.44 3.02
N SER A 382 2.05 -19.98 2.35
CA SER A 382 0.97 -20.76 2.98
C SER A 382 0.96 -22.19 2.51
N GLU A 383 0.94 -23.17 3.43
CA GLU A 383 0.71 -24.57 3.12
C GLU A 383 -0.71 -24.77 2.61
N THR A 384 -0.86 -25.27 1.41
CA THR A 384 -2.15 -25.38 0.73
C THR A 384 -2.28 -26.73 0.02
N PRO A 385 -3.44 -27.40 0.09
CA PRO A 385 -3.71 -28.59 -0.74
C PRO A 385 -3.71 -28.21 -2.22
N VAL A 386 -2.93 -28.93 -3.00
CA VAL A 386 -2.74 -28.67 -4.42
C VAL A 386 -3.07 -29.91 -5.23
N PHE A 387 -3.84 -29.75 -6.29
CA PHE A 387 -4.18 -30.77 -7.26
C PHE A 387 -3.56 -30.42 -8.61
N ASN A 388 -2.81 -31.35 -9.20
CA ASN A 388 -2.15 -31.15 -10.49
C ASN A 388 -2.92 -31.87 -11.60
N LEU A 389 -3.23 -31.15 -12.66
CA LEU A 389 -3.99 -31.61 -13.83
C LEU A 389 -3.21 -31.34 -15.11
N ASP A 390 -3.37 -32.19 -16.13
CA ASP A 390 -2.88 -31.87 -17.48
C ASP A 390 -3.74 -30.79 -18.15
N SER A 391 -5.06 -30.89 -18.01
CA SER A 391 -6.01 -29.88 -18.48
C SER A 391 -7.35 -30.02 -17.76
N LEU A 392 -8.14 -28.95 -17.75
CA LEU A 392 -9.50 -28.94 -17.24
C LEU A 392 -10.44 -28.29 -18.25
N VAL A 393 -11.34 -29.07 -18.79
CA VAL A 393 -12.35 -28.60 -19.76
C VAL A 393 -13.74 -28.80 -19.17
N MET A 394 -14.52 -27.74 -19.14
CA MET A 394 -15.92 -27.75 -18.75
C MET A 394 -16.78 -27.46 -19.98
N SER A 395 -17.77 -28.30 -20.26
CA SER A 395 -18.62 -28.16 -21.44
C SER A 395 -20.10 -28.25 -21.09
N SER A 396 -20.92 -27.64 -21.93
CA SER A 396 -22.37 -27.63 -21.81
C SER A 396 -22.86 -27.03 -20.48
N ASP A 397 -23.41 -27.82 -19.58
CA ASP A 397 -23.98 -27.44 -18.28
C ASP A 397 -23.26 -28.11 -17.08
N GLY A 398 -22.02 -28.54 -17.27
CA GLY A 398 -21.21 -29.11 -16.22
C GLY A 398 -20.98 -28.13 -15.05
N VAL A 399 -20.97 -28.65 -13.84
CA VAL A 399 -20.84 -27.84 -12.61
C VAL A 399 -19.58 -28.21 -11.83
N LEU A 400 -18.75 -27.23 -11.52
CA LEU A 400 -17.63 -27.35 -10.60
C LEU A 400 -17.93 -26.56 -9.32
N ASN A 401 -17.95 -27.25 -8.18
CA ASN A 401 -18.11 -26.65 -6.88
C ASN A 401 -16.80 -26.71 -6.10
N ILE A 402 -16.47 -25.62 -5.43
CA ILE A 402 -15.35 -25.53 -4.48
C ILE A 402 -15.94 -25.29 -3.09
N SER A 403 -15.59 -26.13 -2.14
CA SER A 403 -16.13 -26.02 -0.78
C SER A 403 -15.19 -26.56 0.28
N GLY A 404 -15.40 -26.17 1.53
CA GLY A 404 -14.68 -26.69 2.70
C GLY A 404 -13.30 -26.07 2.93
N GLY A 405 -12.96 -24.98 2.24
CA GLY A 405 -11.70 -24.24 2.45
C GLY A 405 -10.99 -23.86 1.15
N ASP A 406 -9.71 -23.55 1.28
CA ASP A 406 -8.88 -23.08 0.16
C ASP A 406 -8.40 -24.26 -0.68
N VAL A 407 -8.59 -24.18 -1.99
CA VAL A 407 -8.18 -25.19 -2.97
C VAL A 407 -7.27 -24.55 -4.00
N THR A 408 -6.19 -25.25 -4.36
CA THR A 408 -5.33 -24.86 -5.47
C THR A 408 -5.33 -25.92 -6.55
N LEU A 409 -5.55 -25.51 -7.81
CA LEU A 409 -5.40 -26.36 -8.98
C LEU A 409 -4.23 -25.85 -9.82
N ILE A 410 -3.33 -26.74 -10.19
CA ILE A 410 -2.30 -26.52 -11.21
C ILE A 410 -2.74 -27.24 -12.47
N ILE A 411 -2.82 -26.50 -13.56
CA ILE A 411 -3.27 -26.99 -14.86
C ILE A 411 -2.12 -26.77 -15.85
N ASN A 412 -1.43 -27.85 -16.23
CA ASN A 412 -0.27 -27.80 -17.10
C ASN A 412 -0.59 -27.40 -18.54
N GLY A 413 -1.82 -27.63 -18.97
CA GLY A 413 -2.36 -27.25 -20.28
C GLY A 413 -3.51 -26.25 -20.14
N ASP A 414 -4.55 -26.45 -20.90
CA ASP A 414 -5.66 -25.51 -21.06
C ASP A 414 -6.69 -25.59 -19.93
N PHE A 415 -7.23 -24.44 -19.56
CA PHE A 415 -8.43 -24.30 -18.76
C PHE A 415 -9.55 -23.67 -19.59
N LYS A 416 -10.57 -24.45 -19.90
CA LYS A 416 -11.66 -24.01 -20.78
C LYS A 416 -13.03 -24.22 -20.14
N MET A 417 -13.83 -23.16 -20.14
CA MET A 417 -15.24 -23.19 -19.76
C MET A 417 -16.07 -22.69 -20.93
N SER A 418 -16.99 -23.52 -21.43
CA SER A 418 -17.82 -23.16 -22.59
C SER A 418 -19.26 -23.65 -22.41
N GLY A 419 -20.25 -22.86 -22.85
CA GLY A 419 -21.66 -23.18 -22.70
C GLY A 419 -22.26 -22.66 -21.40
N ALA A 420 -23.22 -23.37 -20.83
CA ALA A 420 -23.95 -22.99 -19.61
C ALA A 420 -23.35 -23.58 -18.33
N ASN A 421 -22.07 -23.94 -18.36
CA ASN A 421 -21.38 -24.50 -17.19
C ASN A 421 -21.26 -23.49 -16.05
N GLN A 422 -21.05 -24.01 -14.85
CA GLN A 422 -21.00 -23.23 -13.62
C GLN A 422 -19.74 -23.53 -12.82
N LEU A 423 -19.12 -22.48 -12.28
CA LEU A 423 -18.11 -22.55 -11.24
C LEU A 423 -18.68 -21.93 -9.97
N ASN A 424 -18.93 -22.73 -8.96
CA ASN A 424 -19.51 -22.30 -7.70
C ASN A 424 -18.44 -22.37 -6.61
N ILE A 425 -18.23 -21.30 -5.87
CA ILE A 425 -17.32 -21.26 -4.72
C ILE A 425 -18.15 -20.95 -3.47
N ALA A 426 -18.13 -21.88 -2.53
CA ALA A 426 -18.88 -21.73 -1.28
C ALA A 426 -18.31 -20.59 -0.42
N PRO A 427 -19.12 -19.90 0.37
CA PRO A 427 -18.65 -18.90 1.33
C PRO A 427 -17.56 -19.46 2.23
N GLY A 428 -16.46 -18.70 2.43
CA GLY A 428 -15.31 -19.11 3.21
C GLY A 428 -14.37 -20.09 2.50
N SER A 429 -14.63 -20.42 1.22
CA SER A 429 -13.72 -21.20 0.38
C SER A 429 -13.10 -20.33 -0.71
N SER A 430 -11.96 -20.76 -1.24
CA SER A 430 -11.29 -20.10 -2.37
C SER A 430 -10.75 -21.11 -3.37
N LEU A 431 -10.67 -20.67 -4.62
CA LEU A 431 -10.01 -21.40 -5.71
C LEU A 431 -8.84 -20.56 -6.24
N THR A 432 -7.64 -21.12 -6.15
CA THR A 432 -6.46 -20.57 -6.83
C THR A 432 -6.14 -21.46 -8.02
N LEU A 433 -6.09 -20.88 -9.22
CA LEU A 433 -5.75 -21.56 -10.47
C LEU A 433 -4.37 -21.09 -10.93
N PHE A 434 -3.47 -22.04 -11.18
CA PHE A 434 -2.24 -21.82 -11.94
C PHE A 434 -2.37 -22.55 -13.28
N VAL A 435 -2.32 -21.81 -14.39
CA VAL A 435 -2.57 -22.36 -15.72
C VAL A 435 -1.39 -22.09 -16.64
N ASN A 436 -0.89 -23.13 -17.30
CA ASN A 436 0.23 -23.01 -18.24
C ASN A 436 -0.20 -23.17 -19.72
N GLY A 437 -1.47 -23.16 -19.99
CA GLY A 437 -2.08 -23.21 -21.33
C GLY A 437 -2.98 -22.01 -21.61
N GLU A 438 -3.90 -22.20 -22.54
CA GLU A 438 -4.95 -21.22 -22.86
C GLU A 438 -5.99 -21.16 -21.74
N ILE A 439 -6.46 -19.95 -21.43
CA ILE A 439 -7.56 -19.73 -20.50
C ILE A 439 -8.74 -19.17 -21.28
N SER A 440 -9.86 -19.88 -21.26
CA SER A 440 -11.06 -19.47 -21.97
C SER A 440 -12.31 -19.58 -21.12
N PHE A 441 -12.95 -18.43 -20.87
CA PHE A 441 -14.26 -18.32 -20.27
C PHE A 441 -15.23 -17.83 -21.34
N THR A 442 -15.94 -18.74 -21.97
CA THR A 442 -16.93 -18.43 -22.99
C THR A 442 -18.31 -18.88 -22.50
N ALA A 443 -18.80 -18.25 -21.44
CA ALA A 443 -20.06 -18.66 -20.83
C ALA A 443 -21.29 -18.16 -21.62
N GLY A 444 -22.22 -19.04 -21.87
CA GLY A 444 -23.54 -18.70 -22.41
C GLY A 444 -24.43 -18.05 -21.35
N THR A 445 -25.49 -17.46 -21.80
CA THR A 445 -26.33 -16.45 -21.15
C THR A 445 -27.07 -16.85 -19.87
N ASN A 446 -26.91 -18.03 -19.28
CA ASN A 446 -27.90 -18.43 -18.29
C ASN A 446 -27.45 -18.86 -16.91
N ASN A 447 -26.20 -19.02 -16.60
CA ASN A 447 -25.84 -19.30 -15.21
C ASN A 447 -24.32 -19.11 -14.99
N GLY A 448 -23.91 -17.89 -15.02
CA GLY A 448 -22.56 -17.57 -14.62
C GLY A 448 -22.29 -17.98 -13.21
N ASN A 449 -21.04 -17.95 -12.96
CA ASN A 449 -20.44 -18.09 -11.67
C ASN A 449 -21.34 -17.58 -10.53
N SER A 450 -21.73 -18.46 -9.62
CA SER A 450 -22.48 -18.07 -8.42
C SER A 450 -21.63 -17.34 -7.38
N ILE A 451 -20.39 -16.97 -7.72
CA ILE A 451 -19.59 -16.10 -6.87
C ILE A 451 -20.23 -14.71 -6.93
N LYS A 452 -21.04 -14.41 -5.95
CA LYS A 452 -21.72 -13.10 -5.83
C LYS A 452 -20.98 -12.12 -4.92
N SER A 453 -19.85 -12.50 -4.38
CA SER A 453 -19.15 -11.71 -3.38
C SER A 453 -17.65 -11.99 -3.43
N GLN A 454 -16.85 -10.94 -3.37
CA GLN A 454 -15.38 -10.98 -3.22
C GLN A 454 -14.96 -11.01 -1.74
N THR A 455 -15.82 -11.47 -0.85
CA THR A 455 -15.43 -11.58 0.57
C THR A 455 -14.22 -12.48 0.71
N LEU A 456 -13.12 -11.93 1.18
CA LEU A 456 -11.90 -12.68 1.43
C LEU A 456 -12.17 -13.80 2.43
N THR A 457 -11.50 -14.93 2.26
CA THR A 457 -11.53 -16.04 3.22
C THR A 457 -10.83 -15.64 4.52
N SER A 458 -10.90 -16.48 5.54
CA SER A 458 -10.14 -16.30 6.79
C SER A 458 -8.62 -16.28 6.56
N SER A 459 -8.15 -16.81 5.43
CA SER A 459 -6.76 -16.79 4.97
C SER A 459 -6.45 -15.57 4.06
N ASN A 460 -7.30 -14.56 4.03
CA ASN A 460 -7.17 -13.40 3.16
C ASN A 460 -7.07 -13.72 1.65
N LYS A 461 -7.66 -14.83 1.20
CA LYS A 461 -7.70 -15.18 -0.23
C LYS A 461 -9.03 -14.74 -0.84
N PRO A 462 -9.03 -14.21 -2.08
CA PRO A 462 -10.29 -13.96 -2.80
C PRO A 462 -10.92 -15.28 -3.22
N PRO A 463 -12.23 -15.32 -3.47
CA PRO A 463 -12.90 -16.53 -3.92
C PRO A 463 -12.23 -17.16 -5.15
N LEU A 464 -11.79 -16.37 -6.12
CA LEU A 464 -11.09 -16.87 -7.31
C LEU A 464 -9.86 -16.02 -7.62
N ALA A 465 -8.71 -16.67 -7.67
CA ALA A 465 -7.46 -16.11 -8.18
C ALA A 465 -6.94 -16.98 -9.33
N ILE A 466 -6.56 -16.35 -10.44
CA ILE A 466 -6.10 -17.03 -11.65
C ILE A 466 -4.72 -16.50 -12.03
N TYR A 467 -3.74 -17.39 -12.11
CA TYR A 467 -2.37 -17.10 -12.50
C TYR A 467 -2.04 -17.83 -13.79
N SER A 468 -1.69 -17.10 -14.84
CA SER A 468 -1.17 -17.68 -16.09
C SER A 468 0.35 -17.61 -16.13
N GLY A 469 1.01 -18.77 -16.22
CA GLY A 469 2.44 -18.89 -16.54
C GLY A 469 2.73 -18.91 -18.04
N SER A 470 1.68 -18.91 -18.87
CA SER A 470 1.71 -19.13 -20.32
C SER A 470 1.78 -17.81 -21.10
N ASN A 471 2.26 -17.90 -22.34
CA ASN A 471 2.11 -16.85 -23.35
C ASN A 471 0.86 -17.05 -24.25
N LYS A 472 0.02 -18.05 -23.95
CA LYS A 472 -1.26 -18.26 -24.64
C LYS A 472 -2.26 -17.20 -24.20
N ASP A 473 -3.25 -16.94 -25.06
CA ASP A 473 -4.25 -15.93 -24.78
C ASP A 473 -5.16 -16.30 -23.60
N VAL A 474 -5.62 -15.27 -22.90
CA VAL A 474 -6.71 -15.35 -21.93
C VAL A 474 -7.92 -14.67 -22.55
N THR A 475 -9.00 -15.42 -22.75
CA THR A 475 -10.25 -14.89 -23.32
C THR A 475 -11.36 -14.99 -22.29
N VAL A 476 -11.98 -13.85 -22.00
CA VAL A 476 -13.20 -13.78 -21.19
C VAL A 476 -14.29 -13.15 -22.04
N SER A 477 -15.27 -13.92 -22.42
CA SER A 477 -16.37 -13.47 -23.31
C SER A 477 -17.74 -13.87 -22.75
N GLY A 478 -18.76 -13.18 -23.19
CA GLY A 478 -20.12 -13.39 -22.72
C GLY A 478 -20.62 -12.25 -21.84
N SER A 479 -21.82 -12.40 -21.27
CA SER A 479 -22.43 -11.35 -20.42
C SER A 479 -22.48 -11.72 -18.95
N VAL A 480 -21.70 -12.72 -18.55
CA VAL A 480 -21.75 -13.25 -17.19
C VAL A 480 -20.73 -12.53 -16.30
N PRO A 481 -21.12 -12.08 -15.10
CA PRO A 481 -20.19 -11.50 -14.16
C PRO A 481 -19.19 -12.56 -13.66
N ILE A 482 -17.90 -12.22 -13.70
CA ILE A 482 -16.81 -13.05 -13.17
C ILE A 482 -16.14 -12.28 -12.04
N TYR A 483 -16.14 -12.89 -10.85
CA TYR A 483 -15.43 -12.37 -9.68
C TYR A 483 -14.05 -13.04 -9.62
N ALA A 484 -13.01 -12.34 -10.06
CA ALA A 484 -11.67 -12.92 -10.12
C ALA A 484 -10.54 -11.88 -10.02
N ALA A 485 -9.43 -12.28 -9.39
CA ALA A 485 -8.14 -11.65 -9.56
C ALA A 485 -7.38 -12.41 -10.66
N LEU A 486 -7.12 -11.76 -11.80
CA LEU A 486 -6.47 -12.36 -12.97
C LEU A 486 -5.05 -11.82 -13.14
N TYR A 487 -4.06 -12.70 -13.07
CA TYR A 487 -2.64 -12.43 -13.28
C TYR A 487 -2.12 -13.20 -14.49
N ALA A 488 -1.92 -12.53 -15.61
CA ALA A 488 -1.51 -13.12 -16.87
C ALA A 488 -0.46 -12.26 -17.61
N PRO A 489 0.70 -11.98 -17.00
CA PRO A 489 1.66 -10.96 -17.48
C PRO A 489 2.29 -11.30 -18.83
N LYS A 490 2.32 -12.58 -19.22
CA LYS A 490 2.85 -13.05 -20.51
C LYS A 490 1.77 -13.25 -21.57
N SER A 491 0.48 -13.14 -21.19
CA SER A 491 -0.66 -13.44 -22.04
C SER A 491 -1.38 -12.18 -22.50
N LYS A 492 -1.89 -12.18 -23.72
CA LYS A 492 -2.89 -11.19 -24.13
C LYS A 492 -4.21 -11.51 -23.46
N VAL A 493 -4.85 -10.51 -22.86
CA VAL A 493 -6.17 -10.64 -22.24
C VAL A 493 -7.20 -9.99 -23.15
N ASN A 494 -8.09 -10.83 -23.70
CA ASN A 494 -9.12 -10.42 -24.61
C ASN A 494 -10.49 -10.47 -23.93
N LEU A 495 -11.20 -9.35 -23.93
CA LEU A 495 -12.52 -9.17 -23.30
C LEU A 495 -13.57 -8.79 -24.36
N PRO A 496 -13.90 -9.69 -25.31
CA PRO A 496 -14.86 -9.39 -26.36
C PRO A 496 -16.32 -9.51 -25.88
N GLY A 497 -17.20 -8.71 -26.48
CA GLY A 497 -18.62 -8.72 -26.18
C GLY A 497 -18.98 -7.80 -25.02
N GLY A 498 -19.26 -8.32 -23.86
CA GLY A 498 -19.66 -7.52 -22.71
C GLY A 498 -19.40 -8.24 -21.39
N PRO A 499 -18.22 -8.85 -21.19
CA PRO A 499 -17.92 -9.48 -19.90
C PRO A 499 -17.87 -8.42 -18.80
N GLU A 500 -18.29 -8.82 -17.61
CA GLU A 500 -18.24 -7.99 -16.42
C GLU A 500 -17.33 -8.67 -15.40
N ILE A 501 -16.16 -8.06 -15.13
CA ILE A 501 -15.16 -8.59 -14.20
C ILE A 501 -15.21 -7.78 -12.91
N PHE A 502 -15.48 -8.46 -11.81
CA PHE A 502 -15.38 -7.92 -10.46
C PHE A 502 -14.06 -8.38 -9.85
N GLY A 503 -13.08 -7.48 -9.79
CA GLY A 503 -11.75 -7.82 -9.33
C GLY A 503 -10.66 -6.98 -9.97
N SER A 504 -9.56 -7.61 -10.38
CA SER A 504 -8.41 -6.95 -11.00
C SER A 504 -7.87 -7.77 -12.16
N VAL A 505 -7.33 -7.11 -13.16
CA VAL A 505 -6.74 -7.75 -14.35
C VAL A 505 -5.31 -7.24 -14.57
N ARG A 506 -4.35 -8.16 -14.56
CA ARG A 506 -2.99 -7.91 -15.03
C ARG A 506 -2.73 -8.75 -16.27
N GLY A 507 -2.27 -8.13 -17.36
CA GLY A 507 -2.02 -8.81 -18.63
C GLY A 507 -0.86 -8.21 -19.39
N LYS A 508 -0.29 -8.98 -20.37
CA LYS A 508 0.73 -8.47 -21.27
C LYS A 508 0.18 -7.29 -22.07
N SER A 509 -0.94 -7.49 -22.74
CA SER A 509 -1.78 -6.45 -23.31
C SER A 509 -3.23 -6.78 -23.01
N ILE A 510 -4.05 -5.75 -22.85
CA ILE A 510 -5.47 -5.93 -22.49
C ILE A 510 -6.32 -5.22 -23.54
N THR A 511 -7.27 -5.96 -24.11
CA THR A 511 -8.19 -5.42 -25.10
C THR A 511 -9.62 -5.74 -24.68
N ALA A 512 -10.43 -4.70 -24.45
CA ALA A 512 -11.87 -4.84 -24.25
C ALA A 512 -12.62 -4.23 -25.41
N THR A 513 -13.59 -4.99 -25.95
CA THR A 513 -14.42 -4.56 -27.06
C THR A 513 -15.90 -4.72 -26.72
N GLY A 514 -16.73 -3.79 -27.18
CA GLY A 514 -18.16 -3.81 -26.86
C GLY A 514 -18.46 -3.13 -25.52
N ASN A 515 -19.07 -3.87 -24.58
CA ASN A 515 -19.48 -3.36 -23.26
C ASN A 515 -18.71 -4.00 -22.10
N GLY A 516 -17.44 -4.37 -22.30
CA GLY A 516 -16.62 -4.99 -21.25
C GLY A 516 -16.51 -4.06 -20.04
N LYS A 517 -16.74 -4.60 -18.84
CA LYS A 517 -16.65 -3.82 -17.61
C LYS A 517 -15.65 -4.45 -16.63
N ILE A 518 -14.90 -3.62 -15.93
CA ILE A 518 -14.01 -4.06 -14.85
C ILE A 518 -14.30 -3.21 -13.62
N HIS A 519 -14.76 -3.87 -12.57
CA HIS A 519 -15.10 -3.29 -11.28
C HIS A 519 -14.05 -3.73 -10.27
N TYR A 520 -13.08 -2.86 -10.01
CA TYR A 520 -12.00 -3.16 -9.06
C TYR A 520 -12.54 -3.30 -7.64
N ASP A 521 -12.25 -4.42 -7.00
CA ASP A 521 -12.56 -4.58 -5.60
C ASP A 521 -11.40 -4.11 -4.71
N ASN A 522 -11.63 -3.05 -3.95
CA ASN A 522 -10.63 -2.50 -3.02
C ASN A 522 -10.16 -3.51 -1.95
N ALA A 523 -10.94 -4.54 -1.66
CA ALA A 523 -10.56 -5.61 -0.74
C ALA A 523 -9.36 -6.41 -1.26
N LEU A 524 -9.15 -6.50 -2.59
CA LEU A 524 -7.98 -7.18 -3.18
C LEU A 524 -6.65 -6.54 -2.78
N GLY A 525 -6.64 -5.25 -2.44
CA GLY A 525 -5.44 -4.58 -1.89
C GLY A 525 -4.94 -5.15 -0.56
N GLU A 526 -5.75 -5.94 0.13
CA GLU A 526 -5.42 -6.60 1.40
C GLU A 526 -5.33 -8.13 1.25
N ALA A 527 -5.65 -8.66 0.05
CA ALA A 527 -5.62 -10.09 -0.21
C ALA A 527 -4.19 -10.64 -0.25
N ASP A 528 -4.02 -11.88 0.21
CA ASP A 528 -2.76 -12.63 0.09
C ASP A 528 -2.72 -13.32 -1.29
N LEU A 529 -2.22 -12.61 -2.27
CA LEU A 529 -2.18 -13.00 -3.69
C LEU A 529 -0.75 -13.08 -4.26
N GLY A 530 0.25 -13.13 -3.39
CA GLY A 530 1.64 -12.95 -3.77
C GLY A 530 2.01 -11.46 -3.82
N SER A 531 3.26 -11.16 -3.57
CA SER A 531 3.75 -9.79 -3.51
C SER A 531 5.02 -9.62 -4.33
N GLU A 532 5.06 -8.53 -5.07
CA GLU A 532 6.27 -8.03 -5.71
C GLU A 532 7.25 -7.61 -4.61
N ASN A 533 8.42 -8.29 -4.52
CA ASN A 533 9.46 -8.01 -3.53
C ASN A 533 8.85 -7.79 -2.13
N ALA A 534 8.57 -8.87 -1.42
CA ALA A 534 8.11 -8.78 -0.04
C ALA A 534 9.05 -7.86 0.74
N ILE A 535 8.67 -6.59 0.89
CA ILE A 535 9.33 -5.73 1.87
C ILE A 535 9.04 -6.39 3.20
N PRO A 536 10.08 -6.87 3.92
CA PRO A 536 9.83 -7.52 5.20
C PRO A 536 8.94 -6.60 6.06
N PRO A 537 8.02 -7.17 6.82
CA PRO A 537 7.16 -6.39 7.68
C PRO A 537 8.01 -5.48 8.55
N ALA A 538 7.59 -4.24 8.72
CA ALA A 538 8.37 -3.23 9.41
C ALA A 538 7.58 -2.64 10.59
N ILE A 539 8.26 -2.42 11.69
CA ILE A 539 7.77 -1.56 12.77
C ILE A 539 8.17 -0.13 12.45
N VAL A 540 7.21 0.76 12.41
CA VAL A 540 7.42 2.20 12.18
C VAL A 540 7.03 2.96 13.43
N LEU A 541 7.92 3.78 13.95
CA LEU A 541 7.63 4.73 15.00
C LEU A 541 6.81 5.89 14.41
N LYS A 542 5.55 6.04 14.82
CA LYS A 542 4.68 7.14 14.38
C LYS A 542 4.92 8.43 15.16
N GLY A 543 5.31 8.31 16.38
CA GLY A 543 5.58 9.44 17.25
C GLY A 543 5.97 9.00 18.66
N TRP A 544 6.59 9.89 19.38
CA TRP A 544 6.95 9.71 20.79
C TRP A 544 6.86 11.03 21.54
N GLN A 545 6.61 10.95 22.83
CA GLN A 545 6.55 12.12 23.70
C GLN A 545 6.87 11.75 25.15
N TYR A 546 7.47 12.67 25.87
CA TYR A 546 7.59 12.60 27.33
C TYR A 546 6.23 12.93 27.98
N LEU A 547 5.87 12.20 29.03
CA LEU A 547 4.65 12.37 29.80
C LEU A 547 4.91 13.05 31.13
#